data_f220ed2475053e0e57a066ddc601c96b
#
_entry.id   f220ed2475053e0e57a066ddc601c96b
#
_cell.length_a   1.000
_cell.length_b   1.000
_cell.length_c   1.000
_cell.angle_alpha   90.00
_cell.angle_beta   90.00
_cell.angle_gamma   90.00
#
_symmetry.space_group_name_H-M   'P 1'
#
loop_
_entity.id
_entity.type
_entity.pdbx_description
1 polymer ?
#
loop_
_entity_poly.entity_id
_entity_poly.type
_entity_poly.pdbx_seq_one_letter_code
_entity_poly.pdbx_strand_id
1 'polypeptide(L)'
;MARIPIAPPGMRDQRPRYTLGWRVGNTIYVAGQLPYDKDGNLVGKGDIKAQTRRIFEQIKMIVEAGGGKMDDVVKVTVFVTDVRYREAYGEVRSEFFGPNPPASTLVQISNLAVPDALIEIEAVAALDG
;
A
#
# COMPACT_ATOMS: atom_id res chain seq x y z
N MET A 1 -2.29 -6.25 24.18
CA MET A 1 -1.78 -7.09 23.08
C MET A 1 -0.40 -6.65 22.70
N ALA A 2 0.44 -7.61 22.38
CA ALA A 2 1.74 -7.30 21.82
C ALA A 2 1.58 -6.71 20.41
N ARG A 3 2.44 -5.79 20.08
CA ARG A 3 2.52 -5.30 18.72
C ARG A 3 3.83 -5.79 18.10
N ILE A 4 3.74 -6.20 16.86
CA ILE A 4 4.86 -6.84 16.15
C ILE A 4 5.18 -5.98 14.93
N PRO A 5 6.41 -5.47 14.80
CA PRO A 5 6.80 -4.73 13.61
C PRO A 5 6.96 -5.69 12.43
N ILE A 6 6.57 -5.23 11.26
CA ILE A 6 6.65 -6.03 10.04
C ILE A 6 7.73 -5.45 9.14
N ALA A 7 8.70 -6.29 8.78
CA ALA A 7 9.78 -5.93 7.88
C ALA A 7 9.97 -7.06 6.86
N PRO A 8 9.20 -7.06 5.75
CA PRO A 8 9.25 -8.16 4.81
C PRO A 8 10.60 -8.25 4.11
N PRO A 9 11.11 -9.47 3.86
CA PRO A 9 12.28 -9.63 3.02
C PRO A 9 11.98 -9.08 1.62
N GLY A 10 12.96 -8.47 0.99
CA GLY A 10 12.79 -7.90 -0.34
C GLY A 10 12.31 -6.46 -0.34
N MET A 11 12.01 -5.89 0.83
CA MET A 11 11.73 -4.46 0.97
C MET A 11 12.75 -3.82 1.92
N ARG A 12 13.07 -2.56 1.68
CA ARG A 12 13.97 -1.83 2.57
C ARG A 12 13.27 -1.52 3.88
N ASP A 13 13.91 -1.87 5.00
CA ASP A 13 13.43 -1.49 6.32
C ASP A 13 13.65 0.02 6.49
N GLN A 14 12.59 0.74 6.80
CA GLN A 14 12.64 2.20 6.92
C GLN A 14 12.94 2.68 8.34
N ARG A 15 13.06 1.75 9.30
CA ARG A 15 13.38 2.13 10.68
C ARG A 15 14.78 2.74 10.76
N PRO A 16 15.04 3.77 11.58
CA PRO A 16 14.13 4.28 12.62
C PRO A 16 13.18 5.38 12.17
N ARG A 17 13.12 5.73 10.88
CA ARG A 17 12.25 6.81 10.41
C ARG A 17 10.78 6.45 10.59
N TYR A 18 10.39 5.25 10.18
CA TYR A 18 9.04 4.69 10.41
C TYR A 18 9.09 3.18 10.20
N THR A 19 8.03 2.51 10.61
CA THR A 19 7.86 1.06 10.44
C THR A 19 6.91 0.81 9.29
N LEU A 20 7.24 -0.14 8.41
CA LEU A 20 6.40 -0.43 7.23
C LEU A 20 5.02 -0.93 7.60
N GLY A 21 4.92 -1.72 8.65
CA GLY A 21 3.65 -2.20 9.14
C GLY A 21 3.75 -2.69 10.57
N TRP A 22 2.60 -2.71 11.24
CA TRP A 22 2.47 -3.25 12.60
C TRP A 22 1.35 -4.27 12.62
N ARG A 23 1.61 -5.41 13.23
CA ARG A 23 0.53 -6.32 13.60
C ARG A 23 0.20 -6.14 15.07
N VAL A 24 -1.08 -5.89 15.35
CA VAL A 24 -1.62 -5.76 16.71
C VAL A 24 -2.82 -6.70 16.80
N GLY A 25 -2.66 -7.82 17.55
CA GLY A 25 -3.69 -8.85 17.57
C GLY A 25 -3.91 -9.40 16.16
N ASN A 26 -5.13 -9.29 15.64
CA ASN A 26 -5.49 -9.73 14.30
C ASN A 26 -5.60 -8.58 13.30
N THR A 27 -5.06 -7.42 13.64
CA THR A 27 -5.07 -6.25 12.75
C THR A 27 -3.67 -5.93 12.28
N ILE A 28 -3.53 -5.66 10.99
CA ILE A 28 -2.27 -5.19 10.40
C ILE A 28 -2.50 -3.78 9.89
N TYR A 29 -1.63 -2.86 10.33
CA TYR A 29 -1.61 -1.48 9.87
C TYR A 29 -0.44 -1.34 8.90
N VAL A 30 -0.72 -0.91 7.67
CA VAL A 30 0.30 -0.75 6.63
C VAL A 30 0.53 0.73 6.41
N ALA A 31 1.78 1.16 6.57
CA ALA A 31 2.17 2.55 6.32
C ALA A 31 1.92 2.92 4.86
N GLY A 32 1.73 4.20 4.59
CA GLY A 32 1.59 4.69 3.23
C GLY A 32 2.72 4.21 2.34
N GLN A 33 2.37 3.59 1.21
CA GLN A 33 3.32 3.03 0.27
C GLN A 33 3.46 3.92 -0.94
N LEU A 34 4.70 4.27 -1.25
CA LEU A 34 5.10 4.90 -2.50
C LEU A 34 5.72 3.84 -3.40
N PRO A 35 5.70 4.03 -4.73
CA PRO A 35 6.11 2.97 -5.65
C PRO A 35 7.62 2.87 -5.81
N TYR A 36 8.26 2.08 -4.97
CA TYR A 36 9.71 1.87 -5.03
C TYR A 36 10.07 0.45 -5.44
N ASP A 37 11.21 0.29 -6.10
CA ASP A 37 11.81 -1.03 -6.25
C ASP A 37 12.65 -1.38 -5.01
N LYS A 38 13.25 -2.57 -5.00
CA LYS A 38 14.06 -3.04 -3.87
C LYS A 38 15.30 -2.17 -3.60
N ASP A 39 15.74 -1.41 -4.59
CA ASP A 39 16.92 -0.55 -4.48
C ASP A 39 16.54 0.88 -4.09
N GLY A 40 15.25 1.16 -3.90
CA GLY A 40 14.76 2.47 -3.48
C GLY A 40 14.53 3.44 -4.63
N ASN A 41 14.51 2.96 -5.88
CA ASN A 41 14.22 3.79 -7.03
C ASN A 41 12.74 3.84 -7.32
N LEU A 42 12.24 5.00 -7.77
CA LEU A 42 10.84 5.15 -8.14
C LEU A 42 10.52 4.27 -9.36
N VAL A 43 9.44 3.52 -9.26
CA VAL A 43 8.93 2.69 -10.35
C VAL A 43 7.88 3.48 -11.13
N GLY A 44 7.95 3.43 -12.46
CA GLY A 44 6.87 3.92 -13.31
C GLY A 44 6.70 5.42 -13.35
N LYS A 45 7.78 6.18 -13.50
CA LYS A 45 7.69 7.63 -13.66
C LYS A 45 6.71 7.99 -14.78
N GLY A 46 5.71 8.81 -14.45
CA GLY A 46 4.68 9.22 -15.42
C GLY A 46 3.64 8.15 -15.73
N ASP A 47 3.69 6.98 -15.08
CA ASP A 47 2.81 5.85 -15.35
C ASP A 47 2.00 5.48 -14.10
N ILE A 48 0.77 6.00 -14.03
CA ILE A 48 -0.09 5.79 -12.87
C ILE A 48 -0.40 4.30 -12.63
N LYS A 49 -0.60 3.52 -13.69
CA LYS A 49 -0.91 2.10 -13.53
C LYS A 49 0.29 1.32 -12.99
N ALA A 50 1.49 1.57 -13.52
CA ALA A 50 2.70 0.93 -13.03
C ALA A 50 2.97 1.28 -11.57
N GLN A 51 2.79 2.54 -11.19
CA GLN A 51 2.95 2.98 -9.81
C GLN A 51 1.94 2.30 -8.90
N THR A 52 0.68 2.27 -9.28
CA THR A 52 -0.38 1.64 -8.49
C THR A 52 -0.11 0.15 -8.30
N ARG A 53 0.28 -0.54 -9.37
CA ARG A 53 0.56 -1.98 -9.31
C ARG A 53 1.70 -2.28 -8.35
N ARG A 54 2.78 -1.50 -8.43
CA ARG A 54 3.90 -1.68 -7.52
C ARG A 54 3.51 -1.45 -6.06
N ILE A 55 2.69 -0.43 -5.79
CA ILE A 55 2.21 -0.16 -4.45
C ILE A 55 1.41 -1.33 -3.89
N PHE A 56 0.48 -1.89 -4.67
CA PHE A 56 -0.29 -3.04 -4.21
C PHE A 56 0.58 -4.28 -4.01
N GLU A 57 1.60 -4.47 -4.83
CA GLU A 57 2.57 -5.56 -4.60
C GLU A 57 3.27 -5.38 -3.25
N GLN A 58 3.66 -4.16 -2.91
CA GLN A 58 4.30 -3.87 -1.62
C GLN A 58 3.34 -4.08 -0.44
N ILE A 59 2.10 -3.63 -0.57
CA ILE A 59 1.08 -3.88 0.46
C ILE A 59 0.90 -5.38 0.68
N LYS A 60 0.84 -6.15 -0.41
CA LYS A 60 0.74 -7.60 -0.33
C LYS A 60 1.92 -8.21 0.42
N MET A 61 3.14 -7.77 0.12
CA MET A 61 4.34 -8.25 0.79
C MET A 61 4.29 -7.98 2.30
N ILE A 62 3.85 -6.79 2.69
CA ILE A 62 3.77 -6.41 4.10
C ILE A 62 2.69 -7.23 4.82
N VAL A 63 1.52 -7.36 4.22
CA VAL A 63 0.41 -8.12 4.81
C VAL A 63 0.78 -9.59 4.95
N GLU A 64 1.41 -10.18 3.95
CA GLU A 64 1.82 -11.58 3.99
C GLU A 64 2.92 -11.81 5.05
N ALA A 65 3.86 -10.89 5.16
CA ALA A 65 4.89 -10.97 6.20
C ALA A 65 4.28 -10.85 7.61
N GLY A 66 3.15 -10.19 7.74
CA GLY A 66 2.41 -10.10 8.99
C GLY A 66 1.48 -11.29 9.26
N GLY A 67 1.42 -12.27 8.36
CA GLY A 67 0.60 -13.47 8.52
C GLY A 67 -0.77 -13.43 7.87
N GLY A 68 -1.05 -12.40 7.09
CA GLY A 68 -2.31 -12.24 6.38
C GLY A 68 -2.18 -12.52 4.88
N LYS A 69 -3.22 -12.16 4.17
CA LYS A 69 -3.27 -12.25 2.70
C LYS A 69 -4.01 -11.03 2.16
N MET A 70 -3.93 -10.82 0.87
CA MET A 70 -4.51 -9.62 0.25
C MET A 70 -6.02 -9.51 0.50
N ASP A 71 -6.74 -10.62 0.55
CA ASP A 71 -8.17 -10.62 0.85
C ASP A 71 -8.51 -10.16 2.26
N ASP A 72 -7.53 -10.10 3.16
CA ASP A 72 -7.72 -9.61 4.52
C ASP A 72 -7.69 -8.07 4.59
N VAL A 73 -7.29 -7.40 3.53
CA VAL A 73 -7.28 -5.93 3.49
C VAL A 73 -8.72 -5.44 3.48
N VAL A 74 -9.08 -4.66 4.48
CA VAL A 74 -10.47 -4.18 4.66
C VAL A 74 -10.61 -2.67 4.44
N LYS A 75 -9.51 -1.94 4.45
CA LYS A 75 -9.54 -0.49 4.25
C LYS A 75 -8.30 -0.03 3.51
N VAL A 76 -8.49 0.82 2.52
CA VAL A 76 -7.40 1.57 1.88
C VAL A 76 -7.74 3.05 1.87
N THR A 77 -6.70 3.88 2.01
CA THR A 77 -6.79 5.32 1.77
C THR A 77 -5.82 5.64 0.64
N VAL A 78 -6.34 6.24 -0.40
CA VAL A 78 -5.64 6.47 -1.65
C VAL A 78 -5.43 7.97 -1.84
N PHE A 79 -4.19 8.38 -1.92
CA PHE A 79 -3.79 9.77 -2.15
C PHE A 79 -3.27 9.88 -3.58
N VAL A 80 -3.89 10.73 -4.39
CA VAL A 80 -3.46 10.95 -5.78
C VAL A 80 -3.15 12.43 -6.00
N THR A 81 -2.21 12.70 -6.90
CA THR A 81 -1.88 14.08 -7.26
C THR A 81 -2.88 14.67 -8.26
N ASP A 82 -3.71 13.82 -8.86
CA ASP A 82 -4.74 14.23 -9.81
C ASP A 82 -5.92 13.25 -9.72
N VAL A 83 -7.10 13.75 -9.43
CA VAL A 83 -8.31 12.91 -9.30
C VAL A 83 -8.67 12.18 -10.60
N ARG A 84 -8.17 12.65 -11.73
CA ARG A 84 -8.38 11.99 -13.04
C ARG A 84 -7.71 10.61 -13.12
N TYR A 85 -6.80 10.31 -12.21
CA TYR A 85 -6.18 8.97 -12.12
C TYR A 85 -7.11 7.91 -11.53
N ARG A 86 -8.29 8.30 -11.03
CA ARG A 86 -9.22 7.41 -10.35
C ARG A 86 -9.57 6.16 -11.17
N GLU A 87 -9.85 6.34 -12.47
CA GLU A 87 -10.26 5.21 -13.33
C GLU A 87 -9.10 4.23 -13.54
N ALA A 88 -7.92 4.73 -13.88
CA ALA A 88 -6.74 3.90 -14.08
C ALA A 88 -6.35 3.16 -12.79
N TYR A 89 -6.43 3.85 -11.66
CA TYR A 89 -6.26 3.23 -10.34
C TYR A 89 -7.24 2.07 -10.16
N GLY A 90 -8.51 2.29 -10.45
CA GLY A 90 -9.56 1.28 -10.28
C GLY A 90 -9.32 0.03 -11.11
N GLU A 91 -8.80 0.18 -12.32
CA GLU A 91 -8.46 -0.96 -13.17
C GLU A 91 -7.37 -1.83 -12.52
N VAL A 92 -6.32 -1.22 -11.97
CA VAL A 92 -5.26 -1.96 -11.29
C VAL A 92 -5.76 -2.57 -9.97
N ARG A 93 -6.55 -1.82 -9.19
CA ARG A 93 -7.15 -2.34 -7.97
C ARG A 93 -7.90 -3.65 -8.24
N SER A 94 -8.61 -3.74 -9.34
CA SER A 94 -9.37 -4.93 -9.72
C SER A 94 -8.49 -6.16 -9.97
N GLU A 95 -7.20 -5.98 -10.23
CA GLU A 95 -6.26 -7.08 -10.37
C GLU A 95 -5.91 -7.73 -9.02
N PHE A 96 -6.09 -7.01 -7.93
CA PHE A 96 -5.65 -7.44 -6.60
C PHE A 96 -6.80 -7.86 -5.68
N PHE A 97 -8.00 -7.38 -5.92
CA PHE A 97 -9.15 -7.63 -5.05
C PHE A 97 -10.29 -8.27 -5.84
N GLY A 98 -10.97 -9.21 -5.19
CA GLY A 98 -12.12 -9.90 -5.76
C GLY A 98 -13.40 -9.08 -5.65
N PRO A 99 -14.57 -9.75 -5.58
CA PRO A 99 -15.86 -9.07 -5.60
C PRO A 99 -16.19 -8.28 -4.35
N ASN A 100 -15.43 -8.47 -3.26
CA ASN A 100 -15.60 -7.74 -2.01
C ASN A 100 -14.36 -6.91 -1.71
N PRO A 101 -14.13 -5.80 -2.45
CA PRO A 101 -12.94 -4.98 -2.25
C PRO A 101 -12.98 -4.23 -0.92
N PRO A 102 -11.83 -3.71 -0.46
CA PRO A 102 -11.79 -2.95 0.79
C PRO A 102 -12.65 -1.70 0.73
N ALA A 103 -13.08 -1.24 1.90
CA ALA A 103 -13.60 0.12 2.04
C ALA A 103 -12.50 1.09 1.57
N SER A 104 -12.87 2.11 0.83
CA SER A 104 -11.89 2.97 0.17
C SER A 104 -12.24 4.44 0.30
N THR A 105 -11.22 5.25 0.56
CA THR A 105 -11.28 6.71 0.46
C THR A 105 -10.20 7.14 -0.50
N LEU A 106 -10.56 7.96 -1.48
CA LEU A 106 -9.61 8.50 -2.44
C LEU A 106 -9.70 10.02 -2.43
N VAL A 107 -8.56 10.68 -2.26
CA VAL A 107 -8.48 12.13 -2.21
C VAL A 107 -7.34 12.64 -3.09
N GLN A 108 -7.54 13.81 -3.66
CA GLN A 108 -6.47 14.52 -4.37
C GLN A 108 -5.70 15.36 -3.37
N ILE A 109 -4.38 15.31 -3.47
CA ILE A 109 -3.47 16.11 -2.63
C ILE A 109 -2.55 16.92 -3.53
N SER A 110 -1.88 17.92 -2.96
CA SER A 110 -1.00 18.80 -3.74
C SER A 110 0.26 18.07 -4.21
N ASN A 111 0.93 17.36 -3.29
CA ASN A 111 2.20 16.69 -3.57
C ASN A 111 2.36 15.49 -2.64
N LEU A 112 3.19 14.55 -3.07
CA LEU A 112 3.66 13.46 -2.24
C LEU A 112 5.11 13.74 -1.79
N ALA A 113 5.59 12.93 -0.86
CA ALA A 113 6.94 13.13 -0.31
C ALA A 113 8.05 12.98 -1.36
N VAL A 114 7.75 12.32 -2.46
CA VAL A 114 8.71 12.07 -3.53
C VAL A 114 8.22 12.74 -4.80
N PRO A 115 9.03 13.59 -5.45
CA PRO A 115 8.69 14.13 -6.78
C PRO A 115 8.46 12.97 -7.74
N ASP A 116 7.59 13.13 -8.70
CA ASP A 116 7.21 12.10 -9.68
C ASP A 116 6.38 10.95 -9.15
N ALA A 117 6.14 10.84 -7.84
CA ALA A 117 5.12 9.93 -7.31
C ALA A 117 3.74 10.53 -7.60
N LEU A 118 2.87 9.73 -8.18
CA LEU A 118 1.52 10.14 -8.57
C LEU A 118 0.46 9.65 -7.59
N ILE A 119 0.81 8.66 -6.77
CA ILE A 119 -0.13 7.97 -5.90
C ILE A 119 0.58 7.39 -4.68
N GLU A 120 -0.11 7.39 -3.54
CA GLU A 120 0.31 6.74 -2.32
C GLU A 120 -0.91 6.04 -1.71
N ILE A 121 -0.73 4.85 -1.15
CA ILE A 121 -1.83 4.09 -0.56
C ILE A 121 -1.40 3.54 0.80
N GLU A 122 -2.25 3.73 1.81
CA GLU A 122 -2.13 3.07 3.09
C GLU A 122 -3.26 2.06 3.24
N ALA A 123 -3.09 1.08 4.12
CA ALA A 123 -4.06 -0.01 4.23
C ALA A 123 -4.18 -0.53 5.66
N VAL A 124 -5.32 -1.13 5.95
CA VAL A 124 -5.56 -1.89 7.18
C VAL A 124 -6.07 -3.26 6.77
N ALA A 125 -5.50 -4.30 7.36
CA ALA A 125 -5.97 -5.67 7.16
C ALA A 125 -6.49 -6.24 8.48
N ALA A 126 -7.54 -7.05 8.39
CA ALA A 126 -8.13 -7.73 9.53
C ALA A 126 -8.09 -9.24 9.26
N LEU A 127 -7.36 -9.97 10.10
CA LEU A 127 -7.15 -11.40 9.94
C LEU A 127 -8.20 -12.17 10.73
N ASP A 128 -8.49 -13.37 10.26
CA ASP A 128 -9.33 -14.29 11.01
C ASP A 128 -8.62 -14.68 12.31
N GLY A 129 -9.36 -14.69 13.39
CA GLY A 129 -8.86 -14.92 14.73
C GLY A 129 -8.35 -16.31 15.02
#